data_38b0f6999a0c9016b8076cb89f31fc19
#
_entry.id   38b0f6999a0c9016b8076cb89f31fc19
#
_cell.length_a   1.000
_cell.length_b   1.000
_cell.length_c   1.000
_cell.angle_alpha   90.00
_cell.angle_beta   90.00
_cell.angle_gamma   90.00
#
_symmetry.space_group_name_H-M   'P 1'
#
loop_
_entity.id
_entity.type
_entity.pdbx_description
1 polymer ?
#
loop_
_entity_poly.entity_id
_entity_poly.type
_entity_poly.pdbx_seq_one_letter_code
_entity_poly.pdbx_strand_id
1 'polypeptide(L)'
;MSVTYDVFRGSESGKIVADKTTSVLEHGEVFIETTHSGLCGTDEHYVKSGQVLGHEGIGIVRALGPGVTGVSVGDRVGFGYTHKVCGNCDKCVSGHDQFCRNQKQYGFHDFSNGTFSYGAVWDEKCVYHIPEGYSSVHAAPLMCAGATVWTALTEFGIRPADRVAIMGIGGLGHLAIKLAAALGYHVVVLSSSEAKRQEALNYGASEYFVFRSGGKVPDGLKPLDHLLLCGNAGVDYSS
;
A
#
# COMPACT_ATOMS: atom_id res chain seq x y z
N MET A 1 -14.81 -8.07 24.17
CA MET A 1 -15.99 -8.05 23.27
C MET A 1 -15.68 -8.95 22.09
N SER A 2 -16.63 -9.82 21.66
CA SER A 2 -16.46 -10.68 20.49
C SER A 2 -17.23 -10.10 19.31
N VAL A 3 -16.66 -10.15 18.11
CA VAL A 3 -17.25 -9.68 16.86
C VAL A 3 -17.16 -10.79 15.82
N THR A 4 -18.20 -10.95 15.00
CA THR A 4 -18.25 -11.92 13.90
C THR A 4 -18.61 -11.19 12.62
N TYR A 5 -17.90 -11.45 11.54
CA TYR A 5 -18.06 -10.78 10.25
C TYR A 5 -17.73 -11.70 9.09
N ASP A 6 -18.32 -11.40 7.94
CA ASP A 6 -18.08 -12.14 6.70
C ASP A 6 -16.76 -11.71 6.08
N VAL A 7 -16.01 -12.69 5.57
CA VAL A 7 -14.69 -12.53 4.95
C VAL A 7 -14.61 -13.32 3.65
N PHE A 8 -13.64 -12.98 2.81
CA PHE A 8 -13.32 -13.72 1.60
C PHE A 8 -11.89 -14.26 1.69
N ARG A 9 -11.78 -15.60 1.62
CA ARG A 9 -10.50 -16.32 1.74
C ARG A 9 -10.04 -16.85 0.39
N GLY A 10 -8.75 -16.93 0.22
CA GLY A 10 -8.17 -17.81 -0.78
C GLY A 10 -8.45 -19.29 -0.45
N SER A 11 -8.25 -20.17 -1.40
CA SER A 11 -8.37 -21.63 -1.21
C SER A 11 -7.29 -22.37 -1.99
N GLU A 12 -6.97 -23.62 -1.61
CA GLU A 12 -5.98 -24.45 -2.32
C GLU A 12 -6.25 -24.55 -3.83
N SER A 13 -7.52 -24.50 -4.22
CA SER A 13 -7.93 -24.51 -5.63
C SER A 13 -7.68 -23.16 -6.35
N GLY A 14 -7.25 -22.12 -5.64
CA GLY A 14 -7.12 -20.77 -6.16
C GLY A 14 -8.45 -20.01 -6.35
N LYS A 15 -9.55 -20.55 -5.81
CA LYS A 15 -10.83 -19.85 -5.79
C LYS A 15 -10.95 -19.03 -4.52
N ILE A 16 -11.57 -17.86 -4.63
CA ILE A 16 -11.95 -17.04 -3.48
C ILE A 16 -13.28 -17.57 -2.96
N VAL A 17 -13.35 -17.87 -1.67
CA VAL A 17 -14.52 -18.44 -1.01
C VAL A 17 -15.01 -17.52 0.12
N ALA A 18 -16.32 -17.41 0.28
CA ALA A 18 -16.91 -16.71 1.42
C ALA A 18 -16.79 -17.55 2.68
N ASP A 19 -16.48 -16.90 3.79
CA ASP A 19 -16.34 -17.52 5.11
C ASP A 19 -16.70 -16.49 6.20
N LYS A 20 -16.60 -16.89 7.47
CA LYS A 20 -16.79 -16.01 8.62
C LYS A 20 -15.57 -16.06 9.54
N THR A 21 -15.21 -14.90 10.05
CA THR A 21 -14.23 -14.78 11.11
C THR A 21 -14.91 -14.32 12.39
N THR A 22 -14.53 -14.92 13.52
CA THR A 22 -14.90 -14.46 14.86
C THR A 22 -13.63 -14.08 15.60
N SER A 23 -13.57 -12.84 16.08
CA SER A 23 -12.41 -12.30 16.81
C SER A 23 -12.86 -11.71 18.15
N VAL A 24 -12.00 -11.78 19.14
CA VAL A 24 -12.15 -11.05 20.40
C VAL A 24 -11.24 -9.85 20.35
N LEU A 25 -11.79 -8.65 20.61
CA LEU A 25 -10.97 -7.45 20.67
C LEU A 25 -10.06 -7.50 21.89
N GLU A 26 -8.77 -7.55 21.63
CA GLU A 26 -7.71 -7.46 22.62
C GLU A 26 -7.40 -5.99 22.98
N HIS A 27 -6.44 -5.82 23.90
CA HIS A 27 -5.97 -4.48 24.29
C HIS A 27 -5.33 -3.75 23.09
N GLY A 28 -5.79 -2.54 22.83
CA GLY A 28 -5.33 -1.68 21.74
C GLY A 28 -5.92 -2.02 20.36
N GLU A 29 -6.88 -2.95 20.28
CA GLU A 29 -7.50 -3.34 19.02
C GLU A 29 -8.85 -2.66 18.80
N VAL A 30 -9.16 -2.41 17.55
CA VAL A 30 -10.44 -1.84 17.10
C VAL A 30 -11.12 -2.75 16.10
N PHE A 31 -12.45 -2.80 16.15
CA PHE A 31 -13.25 -3.41 15.10
C PHE A 31 -13.67 -2.35 14.08
N ILE A 32 -13.37 -2.61 12.82
CA ILE A 32 -13.62 -1.72 11.69
C ILE A 32 -14.63 -2.41 10.76
N GLU A 33 -15.75 -1.76 10.48
CA GLU A 33 -16.63 -2.16 9.39
C GLU A 33 -15.99 -1.70 8.08
N THR A 34 -15.52 -2.64 7.27
CA THR A 34 -14.85 -2.36 5.99
C THR A 34 -15.87 -1.85 4.97
N THR A 35 -15.62 -0.70 4.39
CA THR A 35 -16.47 -0.08 3.37
C THR A 35 -15.89 -0.16 1.97
N HIS A 36 -14.56 -0.10 1.87
CA HIS A 36 -13.81 -0.17 0.60
C HIS A 36 -12.53 -0.97 0.80
N SER A 37 -12.14 -1.67 -0.26
CA SER A 37 -10.82 -2.30 -0.35
C SER A 37 -10.23 -2.05 -1.73
N GLY A 38 -8.95 -1.71 -1.79
CA GLY A 38 -8.18 -1.77 -3.01
C GLY A 38 -7.86 -3.22 -3.38
N LEU A 39 -7.41 -3.43 -4.60
CA LEU A 39 -6.92 -4.70 -5.13
C LEU A 39 -5.44 -4.54 -5.52
N CYS A 40 -4.58 -5.32 -4.92
CA CYS A 40 -3.14 -5.31 -5.16
C CYS A 40 -2.66 -6.63 -5.77
N GLY A 41 -1.58 -6.59 -6.56
CA GLY A 41 -0.94 -7.80 -7.08
C GLY A 41 -0.46 -8.75 -5.97
N THR A 42 -0.17 -8.25 -4.78
CA THR A 42 0.18 -9.06 -3.62
C THR A 42 -0.96 -9.99 -3.18
N ASP A 43 -2.23 -9.59 -3.36
CA ASP A 43 -3.37 -10.44 -3.02
C ASP A 43 -3.42 -11.71 -3.88
N GLU A 44 -2.97 -11.62 -5.15
CA GLU A 44 -2.89 -12.76 -6.06
C GLU A 44 -1.90 -13.82 -5.56
N HIS A 45 -0.81 -13.41 -4.90
CA HIS A 45 0.17 -14.34 -4.33
C HIS A 45 -0.43 -15.20 -3.21
N TYR A 46 -1.45 -14.71 -2.53
CA TYR A 46 -2.08 -15.37 -1.39
C TYR A 46 -3.41 -16.07 -1.70
N VAL A 47 -3.87 -16.04 -2.95
CA VAL A 47 -5.14 -16.65 -3.34
C VAL A 47 -5.21 -18.16 -3.07
N LYS A 48 -4.06 -18.85 -2.91
CA LYS A 48 -3.97 -20.27 -2.58
C LYS A 48 -3.62 -20.54 -1.11
N SER A 49 -3.48 -19.53 -0.26
CA SER A 49 -2.97 -19.70 1.11
C SER A 49 -4.03 -20.04 2.16
N GLY A 50 -5.33 -19.97 1.82
CA GLY A 50 -6.42 -20.16 2.78
C GLY A 50 -6.65 -18.97 3.74
N GLN A 51 -5.86 -17.91 3.66
CA GLN A 51 -6.03 -16.72 4.48
C GLN A 51 -7.15 -15.80 3.95
N VAL A 52 -7.62 -14.88 4.81
CA VAL A 52 -8.45 -13.74 4.39
C VAL A 52 -7.63 -12.84 3.49
N LEU A 53 -8.19 -12.44 2.35
CA LEU A 53 -7.51 -11.63 1.35
C LEU A 53 -7.71 -10.14 1.59
N GLY A 54 -6.89 -9.32 0.89
CA GLY A 54 -6.96 -7.87 0.91
C GLY A 54 -6.13 -7.23 2.02
N HIS A 55 -5.48 -6.10 1.68
CA HIS A 55 -4.63 -5.33 2.59
C HIS A 55 -4.63 -3.82 2.27
N GLU A 56 -5.68 -3.33 1.63
CA GLU A 56 -5.85 -1.92 1.27
C GLU A 56 -7.25 -1.44 1.70
N GLY A 57 -7.49 -1.36 3.02
CA GLY A 57 -8.82 -1.16 3.57
C GLY A 57 -9.14 0.27 3.95
N ILE A 58 -10.40 0.65 3.76
CA ILE A 58 -11.03 1.81 4.38
C ILE A 58 -12.30 1.35 5.07
N GLY A 59 -12.55 1.86 6.26
CA GLY A 59 -13.73 1.49 7.01
C GLY A 59 -14.10 2.50 8.08
N ILE A 60 -15.12 2.14 8.84
CA ILE A 60 -15.63 2.92 9.98
C ILE A 60 -15.40 2.12 11.25
N VAL A 61 -14.77 2.73 12.24
CA VAL A 61 -14.59 2.14 13.57
C VAL A 61 -15.96 1.91 14.21
N ARG A 62 -16.25 0.67 14.60
CA ARG A 62 -17.54 0.28 15.20
C ARG A 62 -17.44 -0.15 16.66
N ALA A 63 -16.27 -0.64 17.08
CA ALA A 63 -16.04 -0.98 18.47
C ALA A 63 -14.57 -0.80 18.85
N LEU A 64 -14.33 -0.56 20.12
CA LEU A 64 -13.00 -0.36 20.70
C LEU A 64 -12.73 -1.46 21.71
N GLY A 65 -11.54 -2.04 21.63
CA GLY A 65 -10.99 -2.90 22.66
C GLY A 65 -10.47 -2.09 23.87
N PRO A 66 -10.11 -2.77 24.97
CA PRO A 66 -9.55 -2.10 26.12
C PRO A 66 -8.29 -1.29 25.77
N GLY A 67 -8.15 -0.10 26.35
CA GLY A 67 -6.97 0.74 26.23
C GLY A 67 -6.82 1.52 24.92
N VAL A 68 -7.77 1.41 23.98
CA VAL A 68 -7.80 2.24 22.77
C VAL A 68 -8.04 3.70 23.13
N THR A 69 -7.21 4.59 22.63
CA THR A 69 -7.27 6.02 22.88
C THR A 69 -7.04 6.87 21.63
N GLY A 70 -6.49 6.30 20.57
CA GLY A 70 -6.10 7.02 19.36
C GLY A 70 -7.23 7.25 18.36
N VAL A 71 -8.33 6.51 18.48
CA VAL A 71 -9.50 6.60 17.59
C VAL A 71 -10.81 6.47 18.37
N SER A 72 -11.90 6.87 17.74
CA SER A 72 -13.25 6.83 18.32
C SER A 72 -14.22 6.03 17.44
N VAL A 73 -15.28 5.52 18.03
CA VAL A 73 -16.39 4.92 17.27
C VAL A 73 -16.99 5.96 16.33
N GLY A 74 -17.11 5.60 15.05
CA GLY A 74 -17.57 6.49 13.99
C GLY A 74 -16.44 7.07 13.13
N ASP A 75 -15.18 6.99 13.58
CA ASP A 75 -14.05 7.50 12.79
C ASP A 75 -13.89 6.71 11.50
N ARG A 76 -13.62 7.43 10.42
CA ARG A 76 -13.27 6.85 9.13
C ARG A 76 -11.76 6.67 9.05
N VAL A 77 -11.33 5.41 8.93
CA VAL A 77 -9.93 5.03 8.98
C VAL A 77 -9.51 4.19 7.79
N GLY A 78 -8.23 4.31 7.42
CA GLY A 78 -7.53 3.42 6.53
C GLY A 78 -6.70 2.43 7.32
N PHE A 79 -6.52 1.20 6.79
CA PHE A 79 -5.71 0.15 7.39
C PHE A 79 -5.16 -0.77 6.29
N GLY A 80 -4.01 -1.38 6.53
CA GLY A 80 -3.30 -2.01 5.43
C GLY A 80 -2.43 -3.19 5.82
N TYR A 81 -1.26 -3.30 5.22
CA TYR A 81 -0.38 -4.46 5.30
C TYR A 81 0.07 -4.83 6.71
N THR A 82 0.33 -3.84 7.56
CA THR A 82 0.73 -4.05 8.96
C THR A 82 -0.49 -4.05 9.86
N HIS A 83 -0.71 -5.17 10.55
CA HIS A 83 -1.86 -5.36 11.42
C HIS A 83 -1.58 -4.91 12.86
N LYS A 84 -0.34 -5.06 13.32
CA LYS A 84 0.05 -4.73 14.71
C LYS A 84 1.53 -4.37 14.78
N VAL A 85 1.85 -3.39 15.62
CA VAL A 85 3.22 -3.04 16.01
C VAL A 85 3.31 -2.90 17.53
N CYS A 86 4.52 -3.05 18.11
CA CYS A 86 4.65 -2.95 19.57
C CYS A 86 4.59 -1.50 20.08
N GLY A 87 4.91 -0.52 19.24
CA GLY A 87 4.88 0.90 19.61
C GLY A 87 6.03 1.39 20.49
N ASN A 88 6.92 0.52 20.97
CA ASN A 88 7.95 0.87 21.96
C ASN A 88 9.38 0.40 21.65
N CYS A 89 9.61 -0.32 20.56
CA CYS A 89 10.97 -0.68 20.14
C CYS A 89 11.65 0.51 19.43
N ASP A 90 12.97 0.40 19.23
CA ASP A 90 13.78 1.40 18.54
C ASP A 90 13.19 1.83 17.19
N LYS A 91 12.65 0.89 16.45
CA LYS A 91 12.03 1.16 15.16
C LYS A 91 10.71 1.94 15.27
N CYS A 92 9.85 1.53 16.20
CA CYS A 92 8.59 2.24 16.41
C CYS A 92 8.80 3.67 16.91
N VAL A 93 9.68 3.88 17.89
CA VAL A 93 9.90 5.22 18.46
C VAL A 93 10.67 6.15 17.53
N SER A 94 11.37 5.62 16.52
CA SER A 94 12.05 6.40 15.49
C SER A 94 11.21 6.69 14.26
N GLY A 95 9.92 6.29 14.24
CA GLY A 95 9.03 6.50 13.09
C GLY A 95 9.21 5.49 11.94
N HIS A 96 9.88 4.37 12.20
CA HIS A 96 10.10 3.28 11.24
C HIS A 96 9.40 1.99 11.67
N ASP A 97 8.16 2.12 12.10
CA ASP A 97 7.35 1.04 12.66
C ASP A 97 7.05 -0.10 11.67
N GLN A 98 7.15 0.14 10.36
CA GLN A 98 7.15 -0.90 9.32
C GLN A 98 8.30 -1.92 9.50
N PHE A 99 9.32 -1.60 10.29
CA PHE A 99 10.43 -2.49 10.68
C PHE A 99 10.35 -2.92 12.14
N CYS A 100 9.18 -2.82 12.77
CA CYS A 100 8.97 -3.27 14.15
C CYS A 100 9.34 -4.75 14.29
N ARG A 101 10.12 -5.08 15.34
CA ARG A 101 10.57 -6.46 15.56
C ARG A 101 9.44 -7.42 15.99
N ASN A 102 8.34 -6.87 16.48
CA ASN A 102 7.18 -7.61 16.95
C ASN A 102 5.93 -7.32 16.09
N GLN A 103 6.13 -6.94 14.84
CA GLN A 103 5.02 -6.65 13.95
C GLN A 103 4.25 -7.90 13.58
N LYS A 104 2.95 -7.74 13.34
CA LYS A 104 2.13 -8.71 12.63
C LYS A 104 1.75 -8.14 11.28
N GLN A 105 1.97 -8.91 10.23
CA GLN A 105 1.75 -8.50 8.85
C GLN A 105 0.82 -9.46 8.13
N TYR A 106 0.08 -8.90 7.18
CA TYR A 106 -0.68 -9.63 6.17
C TYR A 106 0.19 -10.70 5.50
N GLY A 107 -0.34 -11.90 5.36
CA GLY A 107 0.33 -13.00 4.69
C GLY A 107 1.44 -13.72 5.48
N PHE A 108 1.85 -13.20 6.64
CA PHE A 108 2.93 -13.78 7.44
C PHE A 108 2.52 -14.15 8.85
N HIS A 109 1.68 -13.36 9.50
CA HIS A 109 1.42 -13.51 10.93
C HIS A 109 -0.07 -13.55 11.28
N ASP A 110 -0.92 -12.94 10.47
CA ASP A 110 -2.36 -12.93 10.65
C ASP A 110 -3.06 -13.40 9.37
N PHE A 111 -3.70 -14.55 9.47
CA PHE A 111 -4.40 -15.20 8.36
C PHE A 111 -5.93 -15.08 8.48
N SER A 112 -6.40 -14.47 9.58
CA SER A 112 -7.82 -14.35 9.91
C SER A 112 -8.40 -12.98 9.62
N ASN A 113 -7.57 -11.98 9.39
CA ASN A 113 -7.96 -10.63 9.04
C ASN A 113 -7.43 -10.22 7.66
N GLY A 114 -8.22 -9.47 6.93
CA GLY A 114 -7.90 -8.90 5.64
C GLY A 114 -9.01 -7.95 5.20
N THR A 115 -8.76 -7.16 4.18
CA THR A 115 -9.69 -6.10 3.77
C THR A 115 -10.76 -6.56 2.78
N PHE A 116 -10.64 -7.78 2.20
CA PHE A 116 -11.74 -8.41 1.46
C PHE A 116 -12.71 -9.04 2.46
N SER A 117 -13.40 -8.19 3.18
CA SER A 117 -14.29 -8.55 4.29
C SER A 117 -15.29 -7.43 4.55
N TYR A 118 -16.34 -7.74 5.29
CA TYR A 118 -17.27 -6.72 5.81
C TYR A 118 -16.86 -6.20 7.20
N GLY A 119 -15.75 -6.70 7.74
CA GLY A 119 -15.18 -6.25 8.98
C GLY A 119 -13.75 -6.73 9.17
N ALA A 120 -13.01 -6.04 10.02
CA ALA A 120 -11.63 -6.38 10.34
C ALA A 120 -11.30 -5.95 11.78
N VAL A 121 -10.36 -6.65 12.42
CA VAL A 121 -9.80 -6.27 13.72
C VAL A 121 -8.35 -5.87 13.51
N TRP A 122 -8.00 -4.66 13.94
CA TRP A 122 -6.67 -4.07 13.75
C TRP A 122 -6.18 -3.38 15.02
N ASP A 123 -4.87 -3.32 15.22
CA ASP A 123 -4.27 -2.50 16.28
C ASP A 123 -4.47 -1.01 15.97
N GLU A 124 -4.86 -0.20 16.95
CA GLU A 124 -5.10 1.25 16.76
C GLU A 124 -3.89 2.00 16.21
N LYS A 125 -2.65 1.51 16.47
CA LYS A 125 -1.41 2.09 15.96
C LYS A 125 -1.18 1.85 14.47
N CYS A 126 -1.95 0.94 13.87
CA CYS A 126 -1.87 0.58 12.45
C CYS A 126 -3.11 1.03 11.66
N VAL A 127 -3.89 1.96 12.20
CA VAL A 127 -5.01 2.60 11.51
C VAL A 127 -4.75 4.10 11.37
N TYR A 128 -5.23 4.68 10.28
CA TYR A 128 -4.93 6.05 9.88
C TYR A 128 -6.22 6.80 9.58
N HIS A 129 -6.44 7.96 10.21
CA HIS A 129 -7.59 8.80 9.91
C HIS A 129 -7.58 9.25 8.45
N ILE A 130 -8.71 9.09 7.77
CA ILE A 130 -8.86 9.59 6.41
C ILE A 130 -9.43 11.02 6.47
N PRO A 131 -8.72 12.02 5.88
CA PRO A 131 -9.16 13.40 5.91
C PRO A 131 -10.57 13.59 5.35
N GLU A 132 -11.33 14.51 5.95
CA GLU A 132 -12.63 14.90 5.39
C GLU A 132 -12.47 15.40 3.94
N GLY A 133 -13.46 15.08 3.10
CA GLY A 133 -13.42 15.42 1.67
C GLY A 133 -12.57 14.51 0.81
N TYR A 134 -11.69 13.66 1.38
CA TYR A 134 -10.94 12.69 0.58
C TYR A 134 -11.76 11.41 0.38
N SER A 135 -11.93 10.99 -0.85
CA SER A 135 -12.76 9.83 -1.22
C SER A 135 -12.16 8.52 -0.70
N SER A 136 -12.99 7.67 -0.09
CA SER A 136 -12.57 6.32 0.35
C SER A 136 -12.08 5.43 -0.79
N VAL A 137 -12.67 5.57 -1.99
CA VAL A 137 -12.22 4.84 -3.20
C VAL A 137 -10.77 5.19 -3.56
N HIS A 138 -10.40 6.47 -3.44
CA HIS A 138 -9.02 6.91 -3.73
C HIS A 138 -8.08 6.68 -2.56
N ALA A 139 -8.59 6.61 -1.33
CA ALA A 139 -7.79 6.38 -0.13
C ALA A 139 -7.34 4.91 0.00
N ALA A 140 -8.16 3.96 -0.42
CA ALA A 140 -7.86 2.53 -0.24
C ALA A 140 -6.50 2.11 -0.84
N PRO A 141 -6.16 2.41 -2.10
CA PRO A 141 -4.85 2.06 -2.66
C PRO A 141 -3.66 2.74 -1.95
N LEU A 142 -3.91 3.85 -1.23
CA LEU A 142 -2.85 4.53 -0.49
C LEU A 142 -2.38 3.74 0.72
N MET A 143 -3.19 2.81 1.23
CA MET A 143 -2.84 1.97 2.39
C MET A 143 -1.77 0.91 2.07
N CYS A 144 -1.47 0.67 0.79
CA CYS A 144 -0.36 -0.18 0.35
C CYS A 144 0.51 0.56 -0.66
N ALA A 145 0.04 0.71 -1.90
CA ALA A 145 0.83 1.30 -2.98
C ALA A 145 1.26 2.74 -2.67
N GLY A 146 0.37 3.55 -2.08
CA GLY A 146 0.70 4.92 -1.67
C GLY A 146 1.81 4.96 -0.62
N ALA A 147 1.67 4.22 0.47
CA ALA A 147 2.69 4.14 1.53
C ALA A 147 4.03 3.61 1.00
N THR A 148 3.99 2.59 0.13
CA THR A 148 5.18 1.99 -0.48
C THR A 148 5.97 3.02 -1.30
N VAL A 149 5.31 3.72 -2.22
CA VAL A 149 6.02 4.69 -3.07
C VAL A 149 6.40 5.96 -2.29
N TRP A 150 5.60 6.37 -1.31
CA TRP A 150 5.95 7.47 -0.42
C TRP A 150 7.26 7.22 0.31
N THR A 151 7.39 6.06 0.97
CA THR A 151 8.63 5.65 1.64
C THR A 151 9.81 5.64 0.68
N ALA A 152 9.66 5.06 -0.52
CA ALA A 152 10.72 5.05 -1.51
C ALA A 152 11.17 6.44 -1.97
N LEU A 153 10.25 7.40 -2.02
CA LEU A 153 10.54 8.77 -2.45
C LEU A 153 11.11 9.67 -1.34
N THR A 154 10.89 9.32 -0.06
CA THR A 154 11.25 10.23 1.06
C THR A 154 12.41 9.73 1.92
N GLU A 155 12.68 8.42 1.97
CA GLU A 155 13.66 7.83 2.91
C GLU A 155 15.10 7.76 2.35
N PHE A 156 15.30 7.91 1.05
CA PHE A 156 16.60 7.64 0.41
C PHE A 156 17.33 8.90 -0.05
N GLY A 157 17.05 10.05 0.55
CA GLY A 157 17.80 11.29 0.36
C GLY A 157 17.59 11.97 -0.98
N ILE A 158 16.47 11.70 -1.66
CA ILE A 158 16.07 12.41 -2.88
C ILE A 158 15.80 13.87 -2.54
N ARG A 159 16.31 14.80 -3.36
CA ARG A 159 16.19 16.23 -3.16
C ARG A 159 15.27 16.85 -4.19
N PRO A 160 14.64 18.01 -3.89
CA PRO A 160 13.94 18.79 -4.91
C PRO A 160 14.84 19.06 -6.12
N ALA A 161 14.28 18.95 -7.31
CA ALA A 161 14.94 19.06 -8.61
C ALA A 161 15.87 17.88 -9.01
N ASP A 162 16.10 16.88 -8.15
CA ASP A 162 16.76 15.64 -8.59
C ASP A 162 15.94 14.97 -9.71
N ARG A 163 16.64 14.35 -10.65
CA ARG A 163 16.05 13.63 -11.76
C ARG A 163 15.70 12.21 -11.31
N VAL A 164 14.43 11.99 -11.01
CA VAL A 164 13.90 10.71 -10.53
C VAL A 164 13.23 9.96 -11.67
N ALA A 165 13.83 8.86 -12.10
CA ALA A 165 13.20 7.99 -13.07
C ALA A 165 12.23 7.04 -12.38
N ILE A 166 11.03 6.92 -12.96
CA ILE A 166 10.00 5.96 -12.56
C ILE A 166 9.81 4.97 -13.72
N MET A 167 10.19 3.71 -13.49
CA MET A 167 10.08 2.66 -14.48
C MET A 167 8.83 1.83 -14.25
N GLY A 168 7.90 1.87 -15.21
CA GLY A 168 6.60 1.21 -15.17
C GLY A 168 5.47 2.13 -14.66
N ILE A 169 4.36 2.12 -15.39
CA ILE A 169 3.17 2.95 -15.12
C ILE A 169 1.98 2.04 -14.82
N GLY A 170 2.11 1.26 -13.76
CA GLY A 170 1.03 0.47 -13.17
C GLY A 170 0.45 1.18 -11.94
N GLY A 171 -0.15 0.40 -11.02
CA GLY A 171 -0.73 0.91 -9.77
C GLY A 171 0.27 1.71 -8.93
N LEU A 172 1.49 1.20 -8.73
CA LEU A 172 2.54 1.93 -8.00
C LEU A 172 3.07 3.11 -8.82
N GLY A 173 3.41 2.89 -10.09
CA GLY A 173 4.10 3.89 -10.90
C GLY A 173 3.30 5.16 -11.12
N HIS A 174 1.98 5.08 -11.33
CA HIS A 174 1.17 6.29 -11.49
C HIS A 174 1.11 7.12 -10.20
N LEU A 175 1.04 6.47 -9.02
CA LEU A 175 1.11 7.15 -7.72
C LEU A 175 2.50 7.75 -7.51
N ALA A 176 3.57 7.01 -7.86
CA ALA A 176 4.94 7.51 -7.77
C ALA A 176 5.15 8.77 -8.61
N ILE A 177 4.65 8.82 -9.85
CA ILE A 177 4.72 10.01 -10.70
C ILE A 177 4.05 11.21 -10.02
N LYS A 178 2.81 11.04 -9.54
CA LYS A 178 2.05 12.11 -8.90
C LYS A 178 2.71 12.62 -7.62
N LEU A 179 3.18 11.71 -6.77
CA LEU A 179 3.84 12.06 -5.51
C LEU A 179 5.21 12.69 -5.75
N ALA A 180 6.03 12.15 -6.65
CA ALA A 180 7.33 12.70 -7.00
C ALA A 180 7.21 14.11 -7.58
N ALA A 181 6.26 14.35 -8.48
CA ALA A 181 5.98 15.66 -9.03
C ALA A 181 5.53 16.66 -7.94
N ALA A 182 4.65 16.24 -7.03
CA ALA A 182 4.20 17.07 -5.90
C ALA A 182 5.33 17.40 -4.91
N LEU A 183 6.33 16.51 -4.77
CA LEU A 183 7.54 16.74 -3.96
C LEU A 183 8.56 17.66 -4.64
N GLY A 184 8.32 18.07 -5.90
CA GLY A 184 9.18 18.98 -6.65
C GLY A 184 10.36 18.29 -7.34
N TYR A 185 10.31 16.97 -7.53
CA TYR A 185 11.33 16.23 -8.28
C TYR A 185 11.16 16.42 -9.79
N HIS A 186 12.25 16.29 -10.55
CA HIS A 186 12.19 16.25 -12.00
C HIS A 186 11.87 14.82 -12.45
N VAL A 187 10.59 14.53 -12.71
CA VAL A 187 10.11 13.18 -12.95
C VAL A 187 10.35 12.73 -14.38
N VAL A 188 11.14 11.69 -14.54
CA VAL A 188 11.42 11.02 -15.82
C VAL A 188 10.71 9.67 -15.84
N VAL A 189 9.86 9.43 -16.82
CA VAL A 189 9.13 8.16 -16.92
C VAL A 189 9.77 7.25 -17.96
N LEU A 190 10.04 6.00 -17.57
CA LEU A 190 10.51 4.94 -18.44
C LEU A 190 9.40 3.89 -18.59
N SER A 191 8.95 3.64 -19.81
CA SER A 191 7.85 2.71 -20.09
C SER A 191 8.14 1.86 -21.32
N SER A 192 7.61 0.64 -21.37
CA SER A 192 7.81 -0.24 -22.52
C SER A 192 7.05 0.14 -23.78
N SER A 193 6.14 1.10 -23.71
CA SER A 193 5.32 1.53 -24.86
C SER A 193 5.00 3.02 -24.80
N GLU A 194 4.60 3.57 -25.94
CA GLU A 194 4.18 4.98 -26.09
C GLU A 194 2.76 5.25 -25.56
N ALA A 195 1.96 4.21 -25.40
CA ALA A 195 0.52 4.30 -25.15
C ALA A 195 0.12 5.13 -23.91
N LYS A 196 0.99 5.19 -22.89
CA LYS A 196 0.72 5.91 -21.63
C LYS A 196 1.44 7.26 -21.50
N ARG A 197 2.05 7.75 -22.56
CA ARG A 197 2.81 9.03 -22.52
C ARG A 197 1.93 10.18 -22.00
N GLN A 198 0.79 10.40 -22.63
CA GLN A 198 -0.06 11.53 -22.28
C GLN A 198 -0.60 11.42 -20.86
N GLU A 199 -0.93 10.21 -20.42
CA GLU A 199 -1.36 9.93 -19.06
C GLU A 199 -0.26 10.28 -18.05
N ALA A 200 0.98 9.84 -18.30
CA ALA A 200 2.12 10.15 -17.44
C ALA A 200 2.40 11.65 -17.34
N LEU A 201 2.35 12.38 -18.46
CA LEU A 201 2.51 13.83 -18.49
C LEU A 201 1.39 14.53 -17.68
N ASN A 202 0.16 14.05 -17.79
CA ASN A 202 -0.97 14.57 -17.01
C ASN A 202 -0.82 14.30 -15.49
N TYR A 203 -0.08 13.27 -15.11
CA TYR A 203 0.26 12.99 -13.71
C TYR A 203 1.41 13.85 -13.18
N GLY A 204 2.09 14.59 -14.03
CA GLY A 204 3.18 15.50 -13.65
C GLY A 204 4.57 15.02 -14.06
N ALA A 205 4.68 14.03 -14.97
CA ALA A 205 5.98 13.67 -15.54
C ALA A 205 6.55 14.83 -16.37
N SER A 206 7.84 15.12 -16.16
CA SER A 206 8.59 16.13 -16.91
C SER A 206 9.08 15.60 -18.25
N GLU A 207 9.46 14.32 -18.27
CA GLU A 207 9.98 13.63 -19.44
C GLU A 207 9.42 12.20 -19.53
N TYR A 208 9.34 11.68 -20.74
CA TYR A 208 8.87 10.32 -21.00
C TYR A 208 9.68 9.67 -22.10
N PHE A 209 10.21 8.50 -21.83
CA PHE A 209 10.98 7.71 -22.79
C PHE A 209 10.42 6.30 -22.90
N VAL A 210 10.41 5.77 -24.13
CA VAL A 210 10.14 4.35 -24.33
C VAL A 210 11.45 3.59 -24.09
N PHE A 211 11.42 2.70 -23.08
CA PHE A 211 12.54 1.85 -22.71
C PHE A 211 12.06 0.42 -22.49
N ARG A 212 12.75 -0.53 -23.08
CA ARG A 212 12.49 -1.96 -22.93
C ARG A 212 13.73 -2.64 -22.34
N SER A 213 13.50 -3.61 -21.46
CA SER A 213 14.59 -4.43 -20.87
C SER A 213 15.52 -4.97 -21.97
N GLY A 214 16.84 -4.86 -21.77
CA GLY A 214 17.85 -5.24 -22.76
C GLY A 214 17.94 -4.29 -23.96
N GLY A 215 17.19 -3.20 -23.98
CA GLY A 215 17.27 -2.17 -25.02
C GLY A 215 18.40 -1.18 -24.78
N LYS A 216 18.76 -0.43 -25.82
CA LYS A 216 19.70 0.68 -25.68
C LYS A 216 19.07 1.81 -24.85
N VAL A 217 19.91 2.52 -24.12
CA VAL A 217 19.51 3.78 -23.46
C VAL A 217 18.86 4.72 -24.49
N PRO A 218 17.68 5.26 -24.20
CA PRO A 218 16.98 6.15 -25.15
C PRO A 218 17.81 7.38 -25.51
N ASP A 219 17.80 7.74 -26.79
CA ASP A 219 18.47 8.94 -27.24
C ASP A 219 17.88 10.18 -26.53
N GLY A 220 18.74 11.06 -26.03
CA GLY A 220 18.36 12.28 -25.32
C GLY A 220 18.05 12.08 -23.84
N LEU A 221 18.07 10.85 -23.30
CA LEU A 221 17.97 10.63 -21.87
C LEU A 221 19.24 11.16 -21.18
N LYS A 222 19.07 12.21 -20.35
CA LYS A 222 20.15 12.75 -19.52
C LYS A 222 20.38 11.86 -18.29
N PRO A 223 21.55 11.96 -17.64
CA PRO A 223 21.82 11.22 -16.42
C PRO A 223 20.70 11.36 -15.38
N LEU A 224 20.44 10.26 -14.66
CA LEU A 224 19.43 10.15 -13.63
C LEU A 224 20.11 10.13 -12.26
N ASP A 225 19.52 10.78 -11.25
CA ASP A 225 20.02 10.74 -9.87
C ASP A 225 19.45 9.53 -9.13
N HIS A 226 18.18 9.19 -9.41
CA HIS A 226 17.49 8.09 -8.76
C HIS A 226 16.63 7.31 -9.76
N LEU A 227 16.45 6.02 -9.49
CA LEU A 227 15.58 5.12 -10.25
C LEU A 227 14.64 4.36 -9.32
N LEU A 228 13.33 4.55 -9.48
CA LEU A 228 12.29 3.79 -8.79
C LEU A 228 11.67 2.77 -9.75
N LEU A 229 11.80 1.49 -9.39
CA LEU A 229 11.28 0.38 -10.17
C LEU A 229 9.87 0.03 -9.71
N CYS A 230 8.87 0.29 -10.55
CA CYS A 230 7.45 0.01 -10.30
C CYS A 230 6.88 -1.06 -11.25
N GLY A 231 7.74 -1.74 -12.00
CA GLY A 231 7.37 -2.79 -12.93
C GLY A 231 7.47 -4.19 -12.31
N ASN A 232 6.90 -5.17 -13.00
CA ASN A 232 6.98 -6.58 -12.60
C ASN A 232 8.38 -7.16 -12.83
N ALA A 233 8.66 -8.29 -12.14
CA ALA A 233 9.88 -9.09 -12.30
C ALA A 233 10.13 -9.48 -13.77
N GLY A 234 11.42 -9.58 -14.16
CA GLY A 234 11.83 -9.98 -15.51
C GLY A 234 12.58 -8.87 -16.26
N VAL A 235 12.85 -7.76 -15.61
CA VAL A 235 13.76 -6.73 -16.15
C VAL A 235 15.19 -7.16 -15.83
N ASP A 236 16.01 -7.28 -16.86
CA ASP A 236 17.45 -7.47 -16.70
C ASP A 236 18.09 -6.10 -16.39
N TYR A 237 18.66 -5.97 -15.20
CA TYR A 237 19.30 -4.74 -14.71
C TYR A 237 20.83 -4.76 -14.92
N SER A 238 21.37 -5.78 -15.58
CA SER A 238 22.82 -5.95 -15.80
C SER A 238 23.37 -5.20 -17.01
N SER A 239 22.50 -4.52 -17.76
CA SER A 239 22.87 -3.79 -19.01
C SER A 239 23.00 -2.30 -18.81
#